data_87347d477364c64d4c7e6da110920ef8
#
_entry.id   87347d477364c64d4c7e6da110920ef8
#
_cell.length_a   1.000
_cell.length_b   1.000
_cell.length_c   1.000
_cell.angle_alpha   90.00
_cell.angle_beta   90.00
_cell.angle_gamma   90.00
#
_symmetry.space_group_name_H-M   'P 1'
#
loop_
_entity.id
_entity.type
_entity.pdbx_description
1 polymer ?
#
loop_
_entity_poly.entity_id
_entity_poly.type
_entity_poly.pdbx_seq_one_letter_code
_entity_poly.pdbx_strand_id
1 'polypeptide(L)' 'MRERLGKYLSSLTKPELEEVKEQLNLTDDEEMIFCQLSKGRSNVVTADNCRVSLSFVDSRIRSINDKLQRLDGGKNK' A
#
# COMPACT_ATOMS: atom_id res chain seq x y z
N MET A 1 -14.14 -11.29 2.27
CA MET A 1 -13.95 -9.98 1.64
C MET A 1 -12.64 -9.36 2.07
N ARG A 2 -11.97 -8.76 1.13
CA ARG A 2 -10.65 -8.21 1.36
C ARG A 2 -10.72 -6.82 1.95
N GLU A 3 -9.87 -6.54 2.92
CA GLU A 3 -9.80 -5.21 3.49
C GLU A 3 -9.16 -4.25 2.52
N ARG A 4 -9.51 -2.98 2.66
CA ARG A 4 -8.84 -1.95 1.89
C ARG A 4 -7.41 -1.81 2.34
N LEU A 5 -6.54 -1.58 1.39
CA LEU A 5 -5.12 -1.45 1.69
C LEU A 5 -4.86 -0.33 2.70
N GLY A 6 -5.51 0.82 2.50
CA GLY A 6 -5.30 1.94 3.40
C GLY A 6 -5.67 1.62 4.83
N LYS A 7 -6.78 0.90 5.02
CA LYS A 7 -7.21 0.53 6.35
C LYS A 7 -6.24 -0.44 6.99
N TYR A 8 -5.76 -1.39 6.22
CA TYR A 8 -4.76 -2.34 6.70
C TYR A 8 -3.49 -1.62 7.14
N LEU A 9 -2.99 -0.73 6.29
CA LEU A 9 -1.74 -0.04 6.58
C LEU A 9 -1.88 0.89 7.78
N SER A 10 -3.01 1.56 7.92
CA SER A 10 -3.19 2.49 9.02
C SER A 10 -3.31 1.79 10.37
N SER A 11 -3.55 0.48 10.36
CA SER A 11 -3.63 -0.29 11.60
C SER A 11 -2.27 -0.79 12.07
N LEU A 12 -1.24 -0.62 11.26
CA LEU A 12 0.10 -1.09 11.61
C LEU A 12 0.87 -0.01 12.36
N THR A 13 1.77 -0.44 13.23
CA THR A 13 2.68 0.47 13.88
C THR A 13 3.76 0.90 12.89
N LYS A 14 4.52 1.94 13.26
CA LYS A 14 5.60 2.40 12.39
C LYS A 14 6.63 1.32 12.10
N PRO A 15 7.12 0.59 13.12
CA PRO A 15 8.07 -0.49 12.85
C PRO A 15 7.50 -1.54 11.90
N GLU A 16 6.21 -1.86 12.07
CA GLU A 16 5.57 -2.85 11.21
C GLU A 16 5.48 -2.34 9.77
N LEU A 17 5.16 -1.07 9.60
CA LEU A 17 5.09 -0.48 8.27
C LEU A 17 6.44 -0.53 7.57
N GLU A 18 7.50 -0.19 8.29
CA GLU A 18 8.84 -0.23 7.71
C GLU A 18 9.22 -1.63 7.29
N GLU A 19 8.91 -2.59 8.13
CA GLU A 19 9.23 -3.98 7.84
C GLU A 19 8.48 -4.46 6.60
N VAL A 20 7.19 -4.18 6.53
CA VAL A 20 6.39 -4.56 5.38
C VAL A 20 6.92 -3.91 4.10
N LYS A 21 7.25 -2.63 4.20
CA LYS A 21 7.75 -1.90 3.06
C LYS A 21 9.02 -2.53 2.50
N GLU A 22 9.92 -2.92 3.39
CA GLU A 22 11.15 -3.57 2.98
C GLU A 22 10.90 -4.92 2.35
N GLN A 23 10.01 -5.70 2.94
CA GLN A 23 9.71 -7.03 2.45
C GLN A 23 9.05 -6.99 1.08
N LEU A 24 8.23 -5.97 0.84
CA LEU A 24 7.54 -5.84 -0.44
C LEU A 24 8.45 -5.36 -1.55
N ASN A 25 9.56 -4.73 -1.20
CA ASN A 25 10.51 -4.22 -2.19
C ASN A 25 9.81 -3.31 -3.19
N LEU A 26 9.17 -2.28 -2.65
CA LEU A 26 8.34 -1.38 -3.45
C LEU A 26 9.18 -0.50 -4.38
N THR A 27 8.61 -0.19 -5.55
CA THR A 27 9.19 0.84 -6.41
C THR A 27 8.93 2.21 -5.80
N ASP A 28 9.59 3.23 -6.37
CA ASP A 28 9.42 4.60 -5.86
C ASP A 28 7.96 5.03 -5.89
N ASP A 29 7.26 4.73 -6.98
CA ASP A 29 5.86 5.08 -7.11
C ASP A 29 5.02 4.36 -6.07
N GLU A 30 5.26 3.07 -5.92
CA GLU A 30 4.52 2.28 -4.95
C GLU A 30 4.77 2.76 -3.54
N GLU A 31 6.01 3.09 -3.24
CA GLU A 31 6.38 3.56 -1.92
C GLU A 31 5.68 4.87 -1.59
N MET A 32 5.60 5.77 -2.56
CA MET A 32 4.93 7.05 -2.36
C MET A 32 3.46 6.85 -2.02
N ILE A 33 2.78 5.99 -2.78
CA ILE A 33 1.39 5.68 -2.53
C ILE A 33 1.23 4.98 -1.19
N PHE A 34 2.09 4.02 -0.90
CA PHE A 34 2.09 3.28 0.36
C PHE A 34 2.15 4.25 1.55
N CYS A 35 3.07 5.21 1.49
CA CYS A 35 3.24 6.16 2.57
C CYS A 35 1.98 6.99 2.79
N GLN A 36 1.35 7.45 1.71
CA GLN A 36 0.13 8.25 1.84
C GLN A 36 -0.98 7.45 2.49
N LEU A 37 -1.16 6.22 2.04
CA LEU A 37 -2.22 5.38 2.58
C LEU A 37 -1.96 5.00 4.03
N SER A 38 -0.72 4.80 4.40
CA SER A 38 -0.38 4.43 5.78
C SER A 38 -0.70 5.55 6.76
N LYS A 39 -0.81 6.78 6.26
CA LYS A 39 -1.19 7.92 7.08
C LYS A 39 -2.71 8.10 7.15
N GLY A 40 -3.46 7.16 6.59
CA GLY A 40 -4.90 7.21 6.63
C GLY A 40 -5.55 8.06 5.56
N ARG A 41 -4.80 8.47 4.55
CA ARG A 41 -5.36 9.30 3.48
C ARG A 41 -6.13 8.45 2.49
N SER A 42 -7.19 9.07 1.94
CA SER A 42 -8.00 8.38 0.95
C SER A 42 -7.28 8.30 -0.39
N ASN A 43 -7.83 7.49 -1.30
CA ASN A 43 -7.25 7.38 -2.63
C ASN A 43 -7.28 8.71 -3.36
N VAL A 44 -8.37 9.48 -3.19
CA VAL A 44 -8.51 10.77 -3.84
C VAL A 44 -7.44 11.73 -3.32
N VAL A 45 -7.28 11.79 -2.01
CA VAL A 45 -6.28 12.68 -1.40
C VAL A 45 -4.87 12.24 -1.81
N THR A 46 -4.65 10.94 -1.85
CA THR A 46 -3.36 10.41 -2.27
C THR A 46 -3.03 10.84 -3.71
N ALA A 47 -4.00 10.70 -4.60
CA ALA A 47 -3.80 11.10 -5.99
C ALA A 47 -3.45 12.58 -6.10
N ASP A 48 -4.17 13.39 -5.34
CA ASP A 48 -3.94 14.83 -5.34
C ASP A 48 -2.55 15.18 -4.82
N ASN A 49 -2.18 14.59 -3.69
CA ASN A 49 -0.89 14.85 -3.07
C ASN A 49 0.29 14.41 -3.94
N CYS A 50 0.11 13.31 -4.63
CA CYS A 50 1.16 12.76 -5.49
C CYS A 50 1.12 13.31 -6.90
N ARG A 51 0.09 14.10 -7.21
CA ARG A 51 -0.09 14.71 -8.52
C ARG A 51 -0.19 13.69 -9.62
N VAL A 52 -0.97 12.65 -9.34
CA VAL A 52 -1.21 11.58 -10.31
C VAL A 52 -2.71 11.37 -10.41
N SER A 53 -3.12 10.60 -11.42
CA SER A 53 -4.53 10.30 -11.59
C SER A 53 -4.99 9.27 -10.56
N LEU A 54 -6.30 9.22 -10.35
CA LEU A 54 -6.88 8.22 -9.47
C LEU A 54 -6.64 6.82 -10.02
N SER A 55 -6.68 6.69 -11.34
CA SER A 55 -6.38 5.42 -11.99
C SER A 55 -4.96 4.95 -11.68
N PHE A 56 -4.03 5.88 -11.66
CA PHE A 56 -2.65 5.56 -11.33
C PHE A 56 -2.57 5.03 -9.90
N VAL A 57 -3.25 5.70 -8.96
CA VAL A 57 -3.26 5.26 -7.57
C VAL A 57 -3.84 3.86 -7.47
N ASP A 58 -4.96 3.63 -8.14
CA ASP A 58 -5.60 2.31 -8.16
C ASP A 58 -4.64 1.24 -8.65
N SER A 59 -3.94 1.54 -9.73
CA SER A 59 -3.01 0.60 -10.33
C SER A 59 -1.89 0.25 -9.35
N ARG A 60 -1.36 1.27 -8.67
CA ARG A 60 -0.30 1.02 -7.69
C ARG A 60 -0.81 0.25 -6.48
N ILE A 61 -2.04 0.54 -6.07
CA ILE A 61 -2.63 -0.18 -4.95
C ILE A 61 -2.78 -1.66 -5.28
N ARG A 62 -3.21 -1.97 -6.50
CA ARG A 62 -3.31 -3.35 -6.93
C ARG A 62 -1.97 -4.05 -6.89
N SER A 63 -0.94 -3.35 -7.34
CA SER A 63 0.40 -3.90 -7.34
C SER A 63 0.87 -4.19 -5.92
N ILE A 64 0.64 -3.26 -5.00
CA ILE A 64 1.01 -3.44 -3.61
C ILE A 64 0.24 -4.59 -2.99
N ASN A 65 -1.06 -4.66 -3.25
CA ASN A 65 -1.89 -5.75 -2.73
C ASN A 65 -1.42 -7.11 -3.22
N ASP A 66 -1.04 -7.17 -4.49
CA ASP A 66 -0.55 -8.39 -5.07
C ASP A 66 0.71 -8.87 -4.35
N LYS A 67 1.61 -7.94 -4.07
CA LYS A 67 2.83 -8.26 -3.35
C LYS A 67 2.54 -8.71 -1.93
N LEU A 68 1.59 -8.05 -1.27
CA LEU A 68 1.18 -8.44 0.08
C LEU A 68 0.63 -9.85 0.09
N GLN A 69 -0.21 -10.17 -0.89
CA GLN A 69 -0.80 -11.50 -0.96
C GLN A 69 0.25 -12.57 -1.16
N ARG A 70 1.29 -12.27 -1.88
CA ARG A 70 2.36 -13.23 -2.08
C ARG A 70 3.08 -13.54 -0.80
N LEU A 71 3.27 -12.53 0.05
CA LEU A 71 3.88 -12.76 1.35
C LEU A 71 3.01 -13.67 2.21
N ASP A 72 1.74 -13.32 2.31
CA ASP A 72 0.82 -14.10 3.13
C ASP A 72 0.54 -15.46 2.52
N GLY A 73 0.36 -15.49 1.21
CA GLY A 73 0.05 -16.73 0.52
C GLY A 73 1.12 -17.79 0.71
N GLY A 74 2.37 -17.34 0.74
CA GLY A 74 3.46 -18.25 0.97
C GLY A 74 3.39 -18.91 2.31
N LYS A 75 2.91 -18.19 3.30
CA LYS A 75 2.76 -18.73 4.64
C LYS A 75 1.59 -19.68 4.75
N ASN A 76 0.53 -19.34 4.06
CA ASN A 76 -0.71 -20.12 4.19
C ASN A 76 -0.67 -21.41 3.40
N LYS A 77 0.27 -21.54 2.53
CA LYS A 77 0.42 -22.79 1.79
C LYS A 77 1.37 -23.72 2.48
#